data_5c927b2c0e3f4fcd6947ecfacb30e179
#
_entry.id   5c927b2c0e3f4fcd6947ecfacb30e179
#
_cell.length_a   1.000
_cell.length_b   1.000
_cell.length_c   1.000
_cell.angle_alpha   90.00
_cell.angle_beta   90.00
_cell.angle_gamma   90.00
#
_symmetry.space_group_name_H-M   'P 1'
#
loop_
_entity.id
_entity.type
_entity.pdbx_description
1 polymer ?
#
loop_
_entity_poly.entity_id
_entity_poly.type
_entity_poly.pdbx_seq_one_letter_code
_entity_poly.pdbx_strand_id
1 'polypeptide(L)'
;TSISNELSIEKASLKAQLQSLMKNKRSRDEKNHFKTIVNDYARNVTRETYDTGISHRQTKAENRLLTLLMVYPDCSKLLNDFDSNRLSDGFVKKAYSVILERIKDGLDLDLMSFGDTFTDSESARLSRLINDNCESNDSKSEFKDCLNIINDEYNKRNSSSPSNLSEDEFRNLFSHLNK
;
A
#
# COMPACT_ATOMS: atom_id res chain seq x y z
N THR A 1 12.01 51.76 -4.10
CA THR A 1 12.96 52.87 -4.20
C THR A 1 13.30 53.48 -2.85
N SER A 2 12.37 53.53 -1.90
CA SER A 2 12.55 54.14 -0.56
C SER A 2 13.57 53.38 0.26
N ILE A 3 13.42 52.07 0.42
CA ILE A 3 14.28 51.20 1.27
C ILE A 3 15.73 51.12 0.76
N SER A 4 15.92 51.15 -0.56
CA SER A 4 17.26 51.10 -1.17
C SER A 4 18.06 52.37 -0.87
N ASN A 5 17.38 53.52 -0.81
CA ASN A 5 18.01 54.81 -0.53
C ASN A 5 18.35 54.95 0.98
N GLU A 6 17.51 54.43 1.88
CA GLU A 6 17.75 54.48 3.33
C GLU A 6 18.88 53.56 3.80
N LEU A 7 19.07 52.42 3.14
CA LEU A 7 20.09 51.45 3.55
C LEU A 7 21.38 51.51 2.73
N SER A 8 21.51 52.45 1.78
CA SER A 8 22.67 52.58 0.86
C SER A 8 23.00 51.25 0.13
N ILE A 9 22.00 50.40 -0.08
CA ILE A 9 22.17 49.09 -0.74
C ILE A 9 21.77 49.20 -2.20
N GLU A 10 22.62 48.64 -3.06
CA GLU A 10 22.37 48.64 -4.49
C GLU A 10 21.06 47.90 -4.87
N LYS A 11 20.18 48.57 -5.59
CA LYS A 11 18.84 48.04 -5.97
C LYS A 11 18.91 46.68 -6.65
N ALA A 12 19.97 46.40 -7.41
CA ALA A 12 20.20 45.12 -8.05
C ALA A 12 20.46 43.98 -7.04
N SER A 13 21.23 44.26 -5.98
CA SER A 13 21.54 43.32 -4.90
C SER A 13 20.27 42.95 -4.10
N LEU A 14 19.43 43.94 -3.75
CA LEU A 14 18.14 43.68 -3.08
C LEU A 14 17.21 42.83 -3.94
N LYS A 15 17.14 43.11 -5.25
CA LYS A 15 16.32 42.30 -6.17
C LYS A 15 16.80 40.85 -6.28
N ALA A 16 18.12 40.63 -6.35
CA ALA A 16 18.71 39.29 -6.38
C ALA A 16 18.43 38.49 -5.09
N GLN A 17 18.57 39.15 -3.93
CA GLN A 17 18.26 38.53 -2.64
C GLN A 17 16.77 38.17 -2.51
N LEU A 18 15.88 39.05 -2.95
CA LEU A 18 14.44 38.80 -2.93
C LEU A 18 14.06 37.65 -3.86
N GLN A 19 14.64 37.55 -5.04
CA GLN A 19 14.43 36.43 -5.96
C GLN A 19 14.94 35.10 -5.36
N SER A 20 16.08 35.10 -4.72
CA SER A 20 16.62 33.92 -4.04
C SER A 20 15.72 33.46 -2.88
N LEU A 21 15.24 34.38 -2.07
CA LEU A 21 14.30 34.08 -0.98
C LEU A 21 12.98 33.53 -1.49
N MET A 22 12.44 34.09 -2.56
CA MET A 22 11.20 33.60 -3.18
C MET A 22 11.38 32.18 -3.76
N LYS A 23 12.52 31.91 -4.43
CA LYS A 23 12.84 30.58 -4.95
C LYS A 23 12.97 29.55 -3.82
N ASN A 24 13.66 29.92 -2.75
CA ASN A 24 13.83 29.05 -1.58
C ASN A 24 12.50 28.80 -0.86
N LYS A 25 11.63 29.81 -0.77
CA LYS A 25 10.29 29.66 -0.20
C LYS A 25 9.45 28.69 -1.02
N ARG A 26 9.38 28.85 -2.35
CA ARG A 26 8.64 27.93 -3.24
C ARG A 26 9.13 26.49 -3.09
N SER A 27 10.45 26.26 -3.15
CA SER A 27 11.02 24.91 -2.96
C SER A 27 10.70 24.30 -1.60
N ARG A 28 10.63 25.12 -0.54
CA ARG A 28 10.23 24.68 0.81
C ARG A 28 8.74 24.37 0.89
N ASP A 29 7.93 25.21 0.28
CA ASP A 29 6.47 25.02 0.25
C ASP A 29 6.09 23.76 -0.55
N GLU A 30 6.73 23.52 -1.69
CA GLU A 30 6.57 22.29 -2.47
C GLU A 30 6.97 21.03 -1.68
N LYS A 31 8.13 21.08 -0.98
CA LYS A 31 8.58 19.96 -0.12
C LYS A 31 7.63 19.71 1.06
N ASN A 32 7.11 20.78 1.67
CA ASN A 32 6.15 20.66 2.76
C ASN A 32 4.81 20.12 2.27
N HIS A 33 4.33 20.59 1.13
CA HIS A 33 3.11 20.08 0.51
C HIS A 33 3.22 18.60 0.17
N PHE A 34 4.36 18.19 -0.43
CA PHE A 34 4.64 16.77 -0.67
C PHE A 34 4.67 15.95 0.62
N LYS A 35 5.36 16.45 1.68
CA LYS A 35 5.37 15.77 3.00
C LYS A 35 3.97 15.65 3.59
N THR A 36 3.13 16.67 3.46
CA THR A 36 1.75 16.64 3.96
C THR A 36 0.94 15.56 3.23
N ILE A 37 1.03 15.51 1.90
CA ILE A 37 0.35 14.49 1.08
C ILE A 37 0.82 13.08 1.49
N VAL A 38 2.13 12.87 1.63
CA VAL A 38 2.70 11.57 2.03
C VAL A 38 2.25 11.18 3.44
N ASN A 39 2.26 12.12 4.39
CA ASN A 39 1.83 11.88 5.77
C ASN A 39 0.32 11.62 5.89
N ASP A 40 -0.50 12.36 5.17
CA ASP A 40 -1.95 12.14 5.14
C ASP A 40 -2.29 10.79 4.50
N TYR A 41 -1.55 10.42 3.47
CA TYR A 41 -1.68 9.11 2.85
C TYR A 41 -1.25 7.99 3.81
N ALA A 42 -0.10 8.13 4.46
CA ALA A 42 0.38 7.16 5.46
C ALA A 42 -0.61 7.02 6.64
N ARG A 43 -1.19 8.14 7.11
CA ARG A 43 -2.21 8.12 8.16
C ARG A 43 -3.51 7.43 7.72
N ASN A 44 -3.95 7.66 6.49
CA ASN A 44 -5.17 7.02 5.97
C ASN A 44 -4.97 5.51 5.77
N VAL A 45 -3.83 5.09 5.21
CA VAL A 45 -3.48 3.66 5.10
C VAL A 45 -3.39 3.00 6.49
N THR A 46 -2.81 3.71 7.47
CA THR A 46 -2.69 3.21 8.84
C THR A 46 -4.06 3.14 9.53
N ARG A 47 -4.94 4.11 9.31
CA ARG A 47 -6.30 4.11 9.88
C ARG A 47 -7.15 2.96 9.34
N GLU A 48 -7.15 2.73 8.04
CA GLU A 48 -7.90 1.62 7.43
C GLU A 48 -7.44 0.25 7.96
N THR A 49 -6.15 0.08 8.26
CA THR A 49 -5.62 -1.17 8.83
C THR A 49 -5.92 -1.33 10.33
N TYR A 50 -5.98 -0.25 11.11
CA TYR A 50 -6.30 -0.32 12.54
C TYR A 50 -7.79 -0.61 12.81
N ASP A 51 -8.70 -0.08 11.99
CA ASP A 51 -10.15 -0.31 12.15
C ASP A 51 -10.59 -1.73 11.76
N THR A 52 -9.80 -2.43 10.93
CA THR A 52 -10.18 -3.77 10.43
C THR A 52 -9.54 -4.94 11.19
N GLY A 53 -8.68 -4.68 12.18
CA GLY A 53 -7.93 -5.73 12.90
C GLY A 53 -6.94 -6.50 12.01
N ILE A 54 -6.60 -5.95 10.84
CA ILE A 54 -5.70 -6.56 9.86
C ILE A 54 -4.25 -6.25 10.24
N SER A 55 -3.39 -7.27 10.24
CA SER A 55 -1.98 -7.06 10.53
C SER A 55 -1.28 -6.30 9.41
N HIS A 56 -0.35 -5.39 9.76
CA HIS A 56 0.49 -4.69 8.79
C HIS A 56 1.30 -5.66 7.91
N ARG A 57 1.66 -6.82 8.47
CA ARG A 57 2.35 -7.90 7.74
C ARG A 57 1.47 -8.45 6.62
N GLN A 58 0.19 -8.67 6.89
CA GLN A 58 -0.78 -9.12 5.87
C GLN A 58 -0.97 -8.07 4.79
N THR A 59 -1.19 -6.81 5.16
CA THR A 59 -1.36 -5.72 4.19
C THR A 59 -0.16 -5.59 3.24
N LYS A 60 1.06 -5.71 3.76
CA LYS A 60 2.27 -5.71 2.92
C LYS A 60 2.32 -6.90 1.97
N ALA A 61 2.00 -8.10 2.44
CA ALA A 61 1.99 -9.30 1.63
C ALA A 61 0.93 -9.24 0.53
N GLU A 62 -0.26 -8.74 0.83
CA GLU A 62 -1.34 -8.53 -0.15
C GLU A 62 -0.97 -7.52 -1.23
N ASN A 63 -0.44 -6.37 -0.83
CA ASN A 63 0.03 -5.36 -1.78
C ASN A 63 1.15 -5.90 -2.68
N ARG A 64 2.09 -6.65 -2.10
CA ARG A 64 3.17 -7.28 -2.87
C ARG A 64 2.67 -8.36 -3.82
N LEU A 65 1.69 -9.16 -3.39
CA LEU A 65 1.03 -10.16 -4.24
C LEU A 65 0.43 -9.52 -5.49
N LEU A 66 -0.31 -8.41 -5.36
CA LEU A 66 -0.88 -7.68 -6.49
C LEU A 66 0.19 -7.16 -7.45
N THR A 67 1.26 -6.57 -6.90
CA THR A 67 2.38 -6.08 -7.71
C THR A 67 3.03 -7.21 -8.51
N LEU A 68 3.29 -8.35 -7.87
CA LEU A 68 3.90 -9.50 -8.53
C LEU A 68 3.00 -10.09 -9.62
N LEU A 69 1.68 -10.11 -9.44
CA LEU A 69 0.74 -10.55 -10.48
C LEU A 69 0.73 -9.62 -11.68
N MET A 70 0.84 -8.30 -11.48
CA MET A 70 0.86 -7.34 -12.56
C MET A 70 2.17 -7.33 -13.34
N VAL A 71 3.31 -7.43 -12.64
CA VAL A 71 4.65 -7.38 -13.27
C VAL A 71 5.08 -8.73 -13.80
N TYR A 72 4.68 -9.82 -13.13
CA TYR A 72 5.04 -11.20 -13.47
C TYR A 72 3.79 -12.09 -13.55
N PRO A 73 2.97 -11.99 -14.61
CA PRO A 73 1.71 -12.72 -14.75
C PRO A 73 1.84 -14.25 -14.63
N ASP A 74 3.02 -14.79 -14.95
CA ASP A 74 3.31 -16.23 -14.78
C ASP A 74 3.22 -16.72 -13.33
N CYS A 75 3.31 -15.82 -12.34
CA CYS A 75 3.10 -16.15 -10.95
C CYS A 75 1.67 -16.65 -10.67
N SER A 76 0.69 -16.29 -11.50
CA SER A 76 -0.69 -16.79 -11.40
C SER A 76 -0.79 -18.31 -11.45
N LYS A 77 0.15 -18.99 -12.11
CA LYS A 77 0.23 -20.45 -12.16
C LYS A 77 0.53 -21.11 -10.79
N LEU A 78 0.98 -20.31 -9.82
CA LEU A 78 1.33 -20.77 -8.47
C LEU A 78 0.16 -20.61 -7.47
N LEU A 79 -0.98 -20.10 -7.91
CA LEU A 79 -2.11 -19.81 -7.03
C LEU A 79 -2.82 -21.03 -6.44
N ASN A 80 -2.71 -22.23 -7.07
CA ASN A 80 -3.19 -23.51 -6.57
C ASN A 80 -4.40 -23.40 -5.64
N ASP A 81 -5.58 -23.01 -6.13
CA ASP A 81 -6.83 -22.86 -5.38
C ASP A 81 -6.81 -21.81 -4.24
N PHE A 82 -5.99 -20.77 -4.39
CA PHE A 82 -5.98 -19.68 -3.41
C PHE A 82 -7.33 -18.97 -3.37
N ASP A 83 -7.98 -19.03 -2.19
CA ASP A 83 -9.29 -18.39 -1.97
C ASP A 83 -9.12 -16.87 -1.72
N SER A 84 -9.74 -16.07 -2.58
CA SER A 84 -9.77 -14.61 -2.45
C SER A 84 -10.42 -14.11 -1.15
N ASN A 85 -11.21 -14.94 -0.46
CA ASN A 85 -11.79 -14.61 0.84
C ASN A 85 -10.74 -14.45 1.94
N ARG A 86 -9.54 -14.97 1.76
CA ARG A 86 -8.41 -14.81 2.68
C ARG A 86 -7.80 -13.41 2.65
N LEU A 87 -8.03 -12.67 1.56
CA LEU A 87 -7.62 -11.28 1.43
C LEU A 87 -8.47 -10.39 2.35
N SER A 88 -7.87 -9.33 2.86
CA SER A 88 -8.45 -8.54 3.93
C SER A 88 -9.25 -7.33 3.45
N ASP A 89 -8.78 -6.66 2.41
CA ASP A 89 -9.32 -5.38 1.94
C ASP A 89 -10.21 -5.57 0.70
N GLY A 90 -11.35 -4.89 0.66
CA GLY A 90 -12.27 -4.91 -0.48
C GLY A 90 -11.62 -4.47 -1.80
N PHE A 91 -10.73 -3.47 -1.76
CA PHE A 91 -9.94 -3.06 -2.91
C PHE A 91 -8.99 -4.17 -3.38
N VAL A 92 -8.27 -4.82 -2.45
CA VAL A 92 -7.33 -5.90 -2.78
C VAL A 92 -8.07 -7.07 -3.40
N LYS A 93 -9.23 -7.46 -2.87
CA LYS A 93 -10.09 -8.52 -3.45
C LYS A 93 -10.53 -8.18 -4.86
N LYS A 94 -11.01 -6.96 -5.07
CA LYS A 94 -11.43 -6.46 -6.39
C LYS A 94 -10.27 -6.47 -7.38
N ALA A 95 -9.13 -5.88 -7.00
CA ALA A 95 -7.94 -5.82 -7.84
C ALA A 95 -7.41 -7.21 -8.19
N TYR A 96 -7.34 -8.11 -7.20
CA TYR A 96 -6.94 -9.50 -7.40
C TYR A 96 -7.83 -10.22 -8.42
N SER A 97 -9.16 -10.12 -8.28
CA SER A 97 -10.11 -10.78 -9.19
C SER A 97 -9.99 -10.23 -10.61
N VAL A 98 -9.92 -8.92 -10.78
CA VAL A 98 -9.80 -8.27 -12.08
C VAL A 98 -8.48 -8.61 -12.78
N ILE A 99 -7.36 -8.60 -12.04
CA ILE A 99 -6.04 -8.97 -12.58
C ILE A 99 -6.03 -10.43 -13.04
N LEU A 100 -6.58 -11.35 -12.25
CA LEU A 100 -6.63 -12.77 -12.62
C LEU A 100 -7.53 -13.04 -13.82
N GLU A 101 -8.67 -12.37 -13.93
CA GLU A 101 -9.55 -12.48 -15.09
C GLU A 101 -8.81 -12.04 -16.35
N ARG A 102 -8.13 -10.89 -16.31
CA ARG A 102 -7.33 -10.41 -17.45
C ARG A 102 -6.17 -11.33 -17.82
N ILE A 103 -5.48 -11.91 -16.83
CA ILE A 103 -4.43 -12.91 -17.08
C ILE A 103 -5.01 -14.14 -17.79
N LYS A 104 -6.16 -14.64 -17.35
CA LYS A 104 -6.85 -15.79 -17.97
C LYS A 104 -7.25 -15.50 -19.42
N ASP A 105 -7.73 -14.30 -19.67
CA ASP A 105 -8.17 -13.86 -20.99
C ASP A 105 -7.01 -13.42 -21.90
N GLY A 106 -5.78 -13.41 -21.38
CA GLY A 106 -4.59 -12.99 -22.13
C GLY A 106 -4.59 -11.49 -22.46
N LEU A 107 -5.29 -10.69 -21.67
CA LEU A 107 -5.40 -9.24 -21.83
C LEU A 107 -4.20 -8.52 -21.21
N ASP A 108 -3.92 -7.31 -21.71
CA ASP A 108 -2.87 -6.46 -21.19
C ASP A 108 -3.15 -6.01 -19.75
N LEU A 109 -2.10 -5.98 -18.92
CA LEU A 109 -2.13 -5.56 -17.51
C LEU A 109 -1.62 -4.12 -17.31
N ASP A 110 -1.47 -3.35 -18.38
CA ASP A 110 -1.16 -1.93 -18.25
C ASP A 110 -2.31 -1.19 -17.55
N LEU A 111 -1.95 -0.26 -16.64
CA LEU A 111 -2.93 0.51 -15.86
C LEU A 111 -3.96 1.22 -16.74
N MET A 112 -3.53 1.73 -17.90
CA MET A 112 -4.42 2.40 -18.85
C MET A 112 -5.47 1.43 -19.46
N SER A 113 -5.16 0.14 -19.52
CA SER A 113 -6.03 -0.87 -20.11
C SER A 113 -7.19 -1.28 -19.20
N PHE A 114 -7.16 -0.93 -17.91
CA PHE A 114 -8.25 -1.22 -16.96
C PHE A 114 -9.47 -0.30 -17.15
N GLY A 115 -9.32 0.84 -17.85
CA GLY A 115 -10.41 1.77 -18.12
C GLY A 115 -11.18 2.16 -16.86
N ASP A 116 -12.52 2.11 -16.94
CA ASP A 116 -13.43 2.48 -15.85
C ASP A 116 -13.63 1.38 -14.78
N THR A 117 -12.83 0.30 -14.82
CA THR A 117 -12.96 -0.81 -13.85
C THR A 117 -12.61 -0.36 -12.44
N PHE A 118 -11.66 0.54 -12.31
CA PHE A 118 -11.21 1.13 -11.05
C PHE A 118 -11.59 2.60 -10.99
N THR A 119 -11.92 3.06 -9.78
CA THR A 119 -12.06 4.50 -9.52
C THR A 119 -10.69 5.18 -9.63
N ASP A 120 -10.66 6.52 -9.77
CA ASP A 120 -9.41 7.29 -9.81
C ASP A 120 -8.51 7.02 -8.59
N SER A 121 -9.13 6.90 -7.42
CA SER A 121 -8.45 6.58 -6.16
C SER A 121 -7.84 5.18 -6.17
N GLU A 122 -8.57 4.17 -6.65
CA GLU A 122 -8.09 2.79 -6.77
C GLU A 122 -6.97 2.67 -7.82
N SER A 123 -7.12 3.35 -8.95
CA SER A 123 -6.09 3.41 -10.01
C SER A 123 -4.81 4.07 -9.51
N ALA A 124 -4.92 5.16 -8.77
CA ALA A 124 -3.78 5.81 -8.13
C ALA A 124 -3.10 4.90 -7.09
N ARG A 125 -3.87 4.10 -6.33
CA ARG A 125 -3.34 3.11 -5.39
C ARG A 125 -2.56 2.01 -6.12
N LEU A 126 -3.12 1.42 -7.19
CA LEU A 126 -2.43 0.43 -8.02
C LEU A 126 -1.14 0.96 -8.62
N SER A 127 -1.17 2.17 -9.19
CA SER A 127 0.00 2.82 -9.77
C SER A 127 1.15 2.95 -8.77
N ARG A 128 0.85 3.34 -7.52
CA ARG A 128 1.86 3.43 -6.46
C ARG A 128 2.44 2.07 -6.10
N LEU A 129 1.60 1.04 -5.97
CA LEU A 129 2.05 -0.30 -5.63
C LEU A 129 3.05 -0.84 -6.66
N ILE A 130 2.82 -0.58 -7.94
CA ILE A 130 3.72 -0.99 -9.02
C ILE A 130 5.01 -0.19 -8.97
N ASN A 131 4.94 1.14 -8.85
CA ASN A 131 6.12 2.00 -8.87
C ASN A 131 7.05 1.77 -7.67
N ASP A 132 6.48 1.50 -6.49
CA ASP A 132 7.26 1.32 -5.26
C ASP A 132 7.93 -0.05 -5.17
N ASN A 133 7.46 -1.05 -5.94
CA ASN A 133 7.84 -2.45 -5.71
C ASN A 133 8.03 -3.26 -7.01
N CYS A 134 8.43 -2.65 -8.12
CA CYS A 134 8.45 -3.35 -9.41
C CYS A 134 9.58 -4.40 -9.57
N GLU A 135 10.67 -4.31 -8.79
CA GLU A 135 11.81 -5.22 -8.94
C GLU A 135 11.72 -6.43 -7.98
N SER A 136 11.97 -7.60 -8.50
CA SER A 136 12.12 -8.85 -7.74
C SER A 136 13.23 -9.70 -8.34
N ASN A 137 14.16 -10.17 -7.50
CA ASN A 137 15.23 -11.08 -7.93
C ASN A 137 14.71 -12.52 -8.12
N ASP A 138 13.69 -12.94 -7.37
CA ASP A 138 13.01 -14.22 -7.49
C ASP A 138 11.51 -14.05 -7.23
N SER A 139 10.80 -13.63 -8.27
CA SER A 139 9.37 -13.35 -8.19
C SER A 139 8.53 -14.55 -7.77
N LYS A 140 8.93 -15.77 -8.13
CA LYS A 140 8.18 -16.99 -7.81
C LYS A 140 8.31 -17.38 -6.35
N SER A 141 9.50 -17.28 -5.77
CA SER A 141 9.73 -17.54 -4.33
C SER A 141 9.01 -16.49 -3.50
N GLU A 142 9.19 -15.23 -3.84
CA GLU A 142 8.55 -14.12 -3.15
C GLU A 142 7.01 -14.18 -3.20
N PHE A 143 6.46 -14.62 -4.34
CA PHE A 143 5.02 -14.83 -4.49
C PHE A 143 4.48 -15.91 -3.55
N LYS A 144 5.18 -17.04 -3.43
CA LYS A 144 4.84 -18.10 -2.47
C LYS A 144 4.91 -17.62 -1.03
N ASP A 145 5.92 -16.83 -0.69
CA ASP A 145 6.06 -16.25 0.65
C ASP A 145 4.90 -15.32 0.99
N CYS A 146 4.45 -14.49 0.03
CA CYS A 146 3.26 -13.67 0.20
C CYS A 146 2.02 -14.52 0.46
N LEU A 147 1.79 -15.59 -0.30
CA LEU A 147 0.67 -16.50 -0.09
C LEU A 147 0.71 -17.16 1.29
N ASN A 148 1.88 -17.62 1.73
CA ASN A 148 2.07 -18.21 3.05
C ASN A 148 1.74 -17.22 4.16
N ILE A 149 2.23 -15.99 4.07
CA ILE A 149 1.95 -14.92 5.04
C ILE A 149 0.44 -14.64 5.13
N ILE A 150 -0.24 -14.52 3.99
CA ILE A 150 -1.68 -14.26 3.95
C ILE A 150 -2.45 -15.41 4.60
N ASN A 151 -2.09 -16.65 4.30
CA ASN A 151 -2.70 -17.84 4.89
C ASN A 151 -2.49 -17.91 6.39
N ASP A 152 -1.27 -17.65 6.87
CA ASP A 152 -0.94 -17.67 8.29
C ASP A 152 -1.73 -16.63 9.07
N GLU A 153 -1.80 -15.41 8.55
CA GLU A 153 -2.54 -14.32 9.20
C GLU A 153 -4.06 -14.55 9.16
N TYR A 154 -4.58 -15.14 8.10
CA TYR A 154 -5.98 -15.55 8.01
C TYR A 154 -6.31 -16.63 9.04
N ASN A 155 -5.48 -17.66 9.16
CA ASN A 155 -5.66 -18.74 10.13
C ASN A 155 -5.57 -18.23 11.57
N LYS A 156 -4.63 -17.33 11.88
CA LYS A 156 -4.53 -16.69 13.20
C LYS A 156 -5.80 -15.94 13.57
N ARG A 157 -6.38 -15.17 12.65
CA ARG A 157 -7.64 -14.44 12.91
C ARG A 157 -8.80 -15.38 13.21
N ASN A 158 -8.89 -16.49 12.49
CA ASN A 158 -9.96 -17.45 12.65
C ASN A 158 -9.79 -18.33 13.90
N SER A 159 -8.54 -18.62 14.28
CA SER A 159 -8.25 -19.39 15.51
C SER A 159 -8.31 -18.55 16.78
N SER A 160 -8.15 -17.23 16.68
CA SER A 160 -8.20 -16.33 17.83
C SER A 160 -9.63 -15.89 18.23
N SER A 161 -10.66 -16.30 17.50
CA SER A 161 -12.05 -16.05 17.88
C SER A 161 -12.48 -16.98 19.00
N PRO A 162 -12.78 -16.47 20.21
CA PRO A 162 -13.24 -17.30 21.34
C PRO A 162 -14.50 -18.10 21.01
N SER A 163 -15.28 -17.66 20.03
CA SER A 163 -16.49 -18.34 19.55
C SER A 163 -16.23 -19.65 18.77
N ASN A 164 -14.99 -19.91 18.37
CA ASN A 164 -14.63 -21.11 17.61
C ASN A 164 -13.90 -22.16 18.45
N LEU A 165 -13.65 -21.87 19.75
CA LEU A 165 -13.09 -22.83 20.68
C LEU A 165 -14.23 -23.75 21.15
N SER A 166 -14.02 -25.06 21.03
CA SER A 166 -14.89 -26.03 21.69
C SER A 166 -14.80 -25.85 23.22
N GLU A 167 -15.84 -26.24 23.95
CA GLU A 167 -15.89 -26.11 25.42
C GLU A 167 -14.73 -26.80 26.09
N ASP A 168 -14.22 -27.88 25.52
CA ASP A 168 -13.06 -28.64 26.02
C ASP A 168 -11.73 -27.92 25.76
N GLU A 169 -11.54 -27.26 24.62
CA GLU A 169 -10.37 -26.43 24.32
C GLU A 169 -10.33 -25.17 25.19
N PHE A 170 -11.49 -24.59 25.48
CA PHE A 170 -11.62 -23.46 26.38
C PHE A 170 -11.24 -23.86 27.81
N ARG A 171 -11.71 -25.01 28.31
CA ARG A 171 -11.35 -25.54 29.63
C ARG A 171 -9.85 -25.86 29.76
N ASN A 172 -9.23 -26.40 28.72
CA ASN A 172 -7.80 -26.68 28.69
C ASN A 172 -6.92 -25.42 28.76
N LEU A 173 -7.32 -24.34 28.09
CA LEU A 173 -6.63 -23.07 28.16
C LEU A 173 -6.60 -22.49 29.59
N PHE A 174 -7.70 -22.59 30.33
CA PHE A 174 -7.79 -22.08 31.69
C PHE A 174 -7.15 -23.03 32.73
N SER A 175 -7.06 -24.34 32.47
CA SER A 175 -6.42 -25.26 33.37
C SER A 175 -4.89 -25.07 33.50
N HIS A 176 -4.27 -24.45 32.48
CA HIS A 176 -2.83 -24.13 32.50
C HIS A 176 -2.51 -22.79 33.16
N LEU A 177 -3.49 -21.90 33.39
CA LEU A 177 -3.31 -20.59 34.03
C LEU A 177 -3.41 -20.63 35.54
N ASN A 178 -3.85 -21.75 36.13
CA ASN A 178 -4.04 -21.94 37.58
C ASN A 178 -2.99 -22.89 38.23
N LYS A 179 -1.83 -23.00 37.63
CA LYS A 179 -0.64 -23.62 38.23
C LYS A 179 0.47 -22.55 38.34
#